data_d31a39d47c30fbdc0f54735cb53848d4
#
_entry.id   d31a39d47c30fbdc0f54735cb53848d4
#
_cell.length_a   1.000
_cell.length_b   1.000
_cell.length_c   1.000
_cell.angle_alpha   90.00
_cell.angle_beta   90.00
_cell.angle_gamma   90.00
#
_symmetry.space_group_name_H-M   'P 1'
#
loop_
_entity.id
_entity.type
_entity.pdbx_description
1 polymer ?
#
loop_
_entity_poly.entity_id
_entity_poly.type
_entity_poly.pdbx_seq_one_letter_code
_entity_poly.pdbx_strand_id
1 'polypeptide(L)'
;MVIHLDYGNSKKIMKEIQSNINIIGGGLIGAVTAYSLSKLGNKVVVLEQNAKFNHKNILDKRTTAISEGTKKFLEKINIWNEIGNHAEPIKNIKIIDRNQSNKIYFDNQRRKSNLGYIVKNEFILDCLYKKLQKQKNVEIFNNVSVKDIFYQSDRIITKQNNFYVNTNILX
;
A
#
# COMPACT_ATOMS: atom_id res chain seq x y z
N MET A 1 -28.34 9.62 0.68
CA MET A 1 -29.16 8.68 -0.11
C MET A 1 -28.99 7.29 0.47
N VAL A 2 -30.07 6.70 0.92
CA VAL A 2 -30.03 5.35 1.51
C VAL A 2 -30.30 4.34 0.39
N ILE A 3 -29.33 3.49 0.11
CA ILE A 3 -29.52 2.43 -0.89
C ILE A 3 -30.28 1.30 -0.19
N HIS A 4 -31.56 1.12 -0.55
CA HIS A 4 -32.35 -0.01 -0.11
C HIS A 4 -32.11 -1.18 -1.06
N LEU A 5 -31.31 -2.13 -0.64
CA LEU A 5 -31.23 -3.43 -1.31
C LEU A 5 -32.22 -4.36 -0.57
N ASP A 6 -33.31 -4.71 -1.23
CA ASP A 6 -34.31 -5.61 -0.71
C ASP A 6 -33.80 -7.07 -0.76
N TYR A 7 -33.41 -7.57 0.39
CA TYR A 7 -33.22 -9.00 0.61
C TYR A 7 -34.06 -9.38 1.85
N GLY A 8 -35.08 -10.17 1.65
CA GLY A 8 -36.11 -10.58 2.60
C GLY A 8 -35.78 -10.56 4.09
N ASN A 9 -36.68 -9.96 4.84
CA ASN A 9 -36.81 -9.98 6.31
C ASN A 9 -35.59 -9.64 7.19
N SER A 10 -35.45 -8.39 7.38
CA SER A 10 -34.84 -7.52 8.40
C SER A 10 -33.89 -6.50 7.74
N LYS A 11 -34.36 -5.25 7.70
CA LYS A 11 -33.60 -4.09 7.22
C LYS A 11 -32.44 -3.81 8.20
N LYS A 12 -31.33 -4.47 8.01
CA LYS A 12 -30.10 -4.07 8.70
C LYS A 12 -29.56 -2.82 7.99
N ILE A 13 -29.69 -1.67 8.62
CA ILE A 13 -29.11 -0.43 8.09
C ILE A 13 -27.60 -0.59 8.15
N MET A 14 -26.94 -0.75 7.01
CA MET A 14 -25.49 -0.85 6.94
C MET A 14 -24.89 0.56 6.86
N LYS A 15 -23.84 0.78 7.62
CA LYS A 15 -23.10 2.06 7.61
C LYS A 15 -22.50 2.31 6.23
N GLU A 16 -22.69 3.51 5.70
CA GLU A 16 -22.05 3.96 4.47
C GLU A 16 -20.88 4.89 4.81
N ILE A 17 -19.71 4.64 4.21
CA ILE A 17 -18.51 5.44 4.37
C ILE A 17 -18.21 6.09 3.02
N GLN A 18 -18.09 7.41 3.00
CA GLN A 18 -17.75 8.18 1.80
C GLN A 18 -16.25 8.41 1.75
N SER A 19 -15.64 8.18 0.60
CA SER A 19 -14.21 8.46 0.37
C SER A 19 -13.99 8.99 -1.05
N ASN A 20 -12.85 9.63 -1.28
CA ASN A 20 -12.41 9.94 -2.63
C ASN A 20 -11.80 8.68 -3.26
N ILE A 21 -11.05 7.94 -2.45
CA ILE A 21 -10.28 6.78 -2.92
C ILE A 21 -10.45 5.64 -1.91
N ASN A 22 -10.77 4.46 -2.42
CA ASN A 22 -10.81 3.23 -1.65
C ASN A 22 -9.70 2.29 -2.16
N ILE A 23 -8.88 1.78 -1.26
CA ILE A 23 -7.75 0.89 -1.58
C ILE A 23 -8.01 -0.48 -0.95
N ILE A 24 -8.01 -1.51 -1.78
CA ILE A 24 -8.17 -2.90 -1.32
C ILE A 24 -6.78 -3.51 -1.17
N GLY A 25 -6.40 -3.77 0.06
CA GLY A 25 -5.10 -4.29 0.45
C GLY A 25 -4.18 -3.23 1.04
N GLY A 26 -3.75 -3.46 2.27
CA GLY A 26 -2.85 -2.57 3.00
C GLY A 26 -1.38 -2.98 2.96
N GLY A 27 -0.97 -3.82 2.01
CA GLY A 27 0.44 -4.19 1.82
C GLY A 27 1.31 -3.00 1.40
N LEU A 28 2.57 -3.25 0.98
CA LEU A 28 3.52 -2.18 0.63
C LEU A 28 2.95 -1.18 -0.37
N ILE A 29 2.36 -1.69 -1.46
CA ILE A 29 1.83 -0.84 -2.52
C ILE A 29 0.61 -0.06 -2.03
N GLY A 30 -0.35 -0.75 -1.41
CA GLY A 30 -1.55 -0.08 -0.88
C GLY A 30 -1.21 0.98 0.16
N ALA A 31 -0.31 0.67 1.09
CA ALA A 31 0.08 1.61 2.14
C ALA A 31 0.81 2.85 1.58
N VAL A 32 1.74 2.66 0.62
CA VAL A 32 2.45 3.80 0.01
C VAL A 32 1.49 4.64 -0.84
N THR A 33 0.57 4.00 -1.55
CA THR A 33 -0.46 4.69 -2.35
C THR A 33 -1.39 5.49 -1.43
N ALA A 34 -1.89 4.86 -0.36
CA ALA A 34 -2.76 5.53 0.61
C ALA A 34 -2.09 6.77 1.21
N TYR A 35 -0.83 6.62 1.63
CA TYR A 35 -0.08 7.73 2.23
C TYR A 35 0.14 8.85 1.21
N SER A 36 0.58 8.50 0.00
CA SER A 36 0.85 9.50 -1.05
C SER A 36 -0.41 10.29 -1.41
N LEU A 37 -1.54 9.60 -1.59
CA LEU A 37 -2.80 10.24 -1.98
C LEU A 37 -3.40 11.04 -0.83
N SER A 38 -3.23 10.60 0.41
CA SER A 38 -3.69 11.36 1.57
C SER A 38 -2.92 12.68 1.72
N LYS A 39 -1.63 12.70 1.37
CA LYS A 39 -0.80 13.91 1.37
C LYS A 39 -1.28 14.94 0.33
N LEU A 40 -1.99 14.49 -0.69
CA LEU A 40 -2.61 15.37 -1.70
C LEU A 40 -4.02 15.84 -1.30
N GLY A 41 -4.43 15.56 -0.04
CA GLY A 41 -5.71 16.02 0.48
C GLY A 41 -6.89 15.08 0.24
N ASN A 42 -6.67 13.93 -0.40
CA ASN A 42 -7.76 12.98 -0.65
C ASN A 42 -8.18 12.27 0.64
N LYS A 43 -9.49 12.04 0.79
CA LYS A 43 -10.02 11.14 1.81
C LYS A 43 -9.84 9.71 1.32
N VAL A 44 -9.04 8.92 2.04
CA VAL A 44 -8.65 7.57 1.64
C VAL A 44 -9.19 6.55 2.64
N VAL A 45 -9.81 5.49 2.12
CA VAL A 45 -10.19 4.31 2.90
C VAL A 45 -9.30 3.16 2.45
N VAL A 46 -8.72 2.43 3.41
CA VAL A 46 -7.94 1.21 3.13
C VAL A 46 -8.68 0.03 3.77
N LEU A 47 -8.96 -0.99 2.96
CA LEU A 47 -9.60 -2.24 3.39
C LEU A 47 -8.56 -3.35 3.37
N GLU A 48 -8.22 -3.91 4.54
CA GLU A 48 -7.21 -4.97 4.67
C GLU A 48 -7.84 -6.22 5.28
N GLN A 49 -7.69 -7.36 4.59
CA GLN A 49 -8.28 -8.62 5.03
C GLN A 49 -7.58 -9.24 6.24
N ASN A 50 -6.31 -8.91 6.44
CA ASN A 50 -5.54 -9.49 7.54
C ASN A 50 -5.71 -8.67 8.84
N ALA A 51 -5.66 -9.39 9.98
CA ALA A 51 -5.80 -8.78 11.30
C ALA A 51 -4.62 -7.90 11.71
N LYS A 52 -3.50 -8.02 11.02
CA LYS A 52 -2.20 -7.61 11.55
C LYS A 52 -1.60 -6.37 10.90
N PHE A 53 -2.40 -5.31 10.74
CA PHE A 53 -1.80 -4.00 10.55
C PHE A 53 -1.65 -3.25 11.87
N ASN A 54 -1.09 -3.96 12.84
CA ASN A 54 -0.52 -3.32 14.01
C ASN A 54 0.99 -3.30 13.78
N HIS A 55 1.62 -2.13 13.84
CA HIS A 55 3.06 -1.96 13.68
C HIS A 55 3.91 -2.90 14.58
N LYS A 56 3.31 -3.45 15.65
CA LYS A 56 3.99 -4.38 16.57
C LYS A 56 4.04 -5.84 16.06
N ASN A 57 3.31 -6.18 15.00
CA ASN A 57 3.16 -7.56 14.54
C ASN A 57 3.30 -7.71 13.01
N ILE A 58 4.20 -6.95 12.40
CA ILE A 58 4.48 -7.10 10.97
C ILE A 58 5.29 -8.39 10.78
N LEU A 59 4.65 -9.40 10.18
CA LEU A 59 5.29 -10.70 9.95
C LEU A 59 5.90 -10.84 8.54
N ASP A 60 5.95 -9.75 7.78
CA ASP A 60 6.53 -9.79 6.42
C ASP A 60 8.06 -9.76 6.50
N LYS A 61 8.66 -10.94 6.50
CA LYS A 61 10.12 -11.12 6.56
C LYS A 61 10.82 -10.92 5.20
N ARG A 62 10.04 -10.65 4.15
CA ARG A 62 10.60 -10.42 2.81
C ARG A 62 11.36 -9.09 2.76
N THR A 63 12.23 -9.00 1.76
CA THR A 63 12.93 -7.75 1.43
C THR A 63 12.46 -7.25 0.07
N THR A 64 12.57 -5.96 -0.14
CA THR A 64 12.26 -5.32 -1.42
C THR A 64 13.51 -4.61 -1.93
N ALA A 65 13.80 -4.79 -3.22
CA ALA A 65 14.83 -4.04 -3.91
C ALA A 65 14.23 -2.70 -4.36
N ILE A 66 14.79 -1.62 -3.87
CA ILE A 66 14.36 -0.24 -4.14
C ILE A 66 15.32 0.38 -5.13
N SER A 67 14.84 0.76 -6.31
CA SER A 67 15.64 1.46 -7.32
C SER A 67 15.95 2.90 -6.87
N GLU A 68 16.91 3.54 -7.50
CA GLU A 68 17.20 4.97 -7.26
C GLU A 68 15.98 5.85 -7.57
N GLY A 69 15.21 5.50 -8.60
CA GLY A 69 13.97 6.22 -8.91
C GLY A 69 12.92 6.11 -7.79
N THR A 70 12.72 4.89 -7.29
CA THR A 70 11.80 4.65 -6.17
C THR A 70 12.30 5.34 -4.89
N LYS A 71 13.62 5.32 -4.64
CA LYS A 71 14.23 6.04 -3.51
C LYS A 71 13.87 7.53 -3.56
N LYS A 72 14.08 8.17 -4.72
CA LYS A 72 13.77 9.61 -4.91
C LYS A 72 12.30 9.89 -4.65
N PHE A 73 11.40 9.00 -5.08
CA PHE A 73 9.98 9.13 -4.77
C PHE A 73 9.72 9.03 -3.26
N LEU A 74 10.33 8.05 -2.58
CA LEU A 74 10.19 7.87 -1.14
C LEU A 74 10.78 9.06 -0.35
N GLU A 75 11.83 9.70 -0.88
CA GLU A 75 12.37 10.96 -0.33
C GLU A 75 11.34 12.08 -0.41
N LYS A 76 10.70 12.27 -1.55
CA LYS A 76 9.67 13.31 -1.77
C LYS A 76 8.50 13.18 -0.79
N ILE A 77 8.12 11.95 -0.45
CA ILE A 77 7.02 11.73 0.51
C ILE A 77 7.51 11.55 1.96
N ASN A 78 8.79 11.83 2.22
CA ASN A 78 9.42 11.77 3.56
C ASN A 78 9.35 10.37 4.21
N ILE A 79 9.46 9.32 3.40
CA ILE A 79 9.57 7.93 3.88
C ILE A 79 11.05 7.51 3.96
N TRP A 80 11.85 7.86 2.95
CA TRP A 80 13.24 7.42 2.85
C TRP A 80 14.08 7.84 4.06
N ASN A 81 13.84 9.01 4.61
CA ASN A 81 14.58 9.54 5.77
C ASN A 81 14.51 8.61 7.00
N GLU A 82 13.45 7.82 7.11
CA GLU A 82 13.28 6.89 8.24
C GLU A 82 13.78 5.48 7.90
N ILE A 83 13.52 4.99 6.68
CA ILE A 83 13.88 3.62 6.30
C ILE A 83 15.31 3.50 5.76
N GLY A 84 15.92 4.60 5.31
CA GLY A 84 17.26 4.59 4.68
C GLY A 84 18.36 4.05 5.59
N ASN A 85 18.24 4.23 6.90
CA ASN A 85 19.19 3.68 7.88
C ASN A 85 19.13 2.15 7.98
N HIS A 86 18.05 1.54 7.44
CA HIS A 86 17.85 0.09 7.39
C HIS A 86 18.07 -0.45 5.98
N ALA A 87 18.56 0.38 5.06
CA ALA A 87 18.72 0.05 3.65
C ALA A 87 20.16 -0.40 3.37
N GLU A 88 20.31 -1.58 2.78
CA GLU A 88 21.61 -2.10 2.35
C GLU A 88 21.83 -1.76 0.88
N PRO A 89 22.91 -1.03 0.52
CA PRO A 89 23.12 -0.63 -0.88
C PRO A 89 23.51 -1.80 -1.78
N ILE A 90 22.91 -1.85 -2.96
CA ILE A 90 23.27 -2.80 -4.02
C ILE A 90 24.38 -2.19 -4.84
N LYS A 91 25.59 -2.69 -4.67
CA LYS A 91 26.81 -2.21 -5.38
C LYS A 91 27.00 -2.94 -6.69
N ASN A 92 26.68 -4.24 -6.74
CA ASN A 92 26.91 -5.10 -7.88
C ASN A 92 25.72 -6.04 -8.09
N ILE A 93 25.41 -6.33 -9.35
CA ILE A 93 24.43 -7.36 -9.72
C ILE A 93 25.11 -8.31 -10.70
N LYS A 94 25.06 -9.60 -10.41
CA LYS A 94 25.58 -10.64 -11.29
C LYS A 94 24.42 -11.52 -11.73
N ILE A 95 24.23 -11.63 -13.04
CA ILE A 95 23.23 -12.52 -13.63
C ILE A 95 23.99 -13.73 -14.21
N ILE A 96 23.57 -14.91 -13.83
CA ILE A 96 24.12 -16.18 -14.29
C ILE A 96 23.01 -16.97 -14.92
N ASP A 97 23.16 -17.31 -16.21
CA ASP A 97 22.29 -18.27 -16.89
C ASP A 97 22.85 -19.68 -16.65
N ARG A 98 22.03 -20.55 -16.09
CA ARG A 98 22.46 -21.95 -15.80
C ARG A 98 22.83 -22.75 -17.05
N ASN A 99 22.27 -22.39 -18.19
CA ASN A 99 22.45 -23.13 -19.45
C ASN A 99 23.53 -22.52 -20.36
N GLN A 100 24.13 -21.41 -19.96
CA GLN A 100 25.15 -20.74 -20.75
C GLN A 100 26.30 -20.28 -19.86
N SER A 101 27.50 -20.31 -20.42
CA SER A 101 28.69 -19.81 -19.73
C SER A 101 28.72 -18.27 -19.59
N ASN A 102 27.80 -17.58 -20.25
CA ASN A 102 27.74 -16.13 -20.25
C ASN A 102 27.22 -15.58 -18.90
N LYS A 103 27.96 -14.62 -18.39
CA LYS A 103 27.63 -13.91 -17.14
C LYS A 103 27.51 -12.43 -17.45
N ILE A 104 26.47 -11.80 -16.95
CA ILE A 104 26.30 -10.34 -17.09
C ILE A 104 26.60 -9.71 -15.73
N TYR A 105 27.46 -8.72 -15.74
CA TYR A 105 27.83 -7.98 -14.55
C TYR A 105 27.36 -6.53 -14.68
N PHE A 106 26.63 -6.06 -13.68
CA PHE A 106 26.36 -4.64 -13.48
C PHE A 106 27.13 -4.19 -12.26
N ASP A 107 27.91 -3.14 -12.39
CA ASP A 107 28.61 -2.52 -11.28
C ASP A 107 28.37 -1.01 -11.28
N ASN A 108 28.69 -0.37 -10.19
CA ASN A 108 28.55 1.07 -10.03
C ASN A 108 29.88 1.83 -10.21
N GLN A 109 30.92 1.17 -10.73
CA GLN A 109 32.25 1.78 -10.84
C GLN A 109 32.26 3.06 -11.70
N ARG A 110 31.42 3.09 -12.73
CA ARG A 110 31.26 4.25 -13.61
C ARG A 110 30.20 5.24 -13.15
N ARG A 111 29.38 4.90 -12.14
CA ARG A 111 28.32 5.75 -11.62
C ARG A 111 28.61 6.04 -10.15
N LYS A 112 28.51 7.31 -9.77
CA LYS A 112 28.68 7.73 -8.36
C LYS A 112 27.44 7.38 -7.49
N SER A 113 26.58 6.45 -7.94
CA SER A 113 25.36 6.07 -7.23
C SER A 113 25.23 4.56 -7.14
N ASN A 114 24.58 4.07 -6.11
CA ASN A 114 24.26 2.65 -5.98
C ASN A 114 23.29 2.19 -7.06
N LEU A 115 23.28 0.89 -7.37
CA LEU A 115 22.32 0.30 -8.31
C LEU A 115 20.91 0.25 -7.71
N GLY A 116 20.82 0.37 -6.40
CA GLY A 116 19.58 0.36 -5.64
C GLY A 116 19.87 0.01 -4.19
N TYR A 117 18.84 -0.40 -3.47
CA TYR A 117 18.94 -0.72 -2.04
C TYR A 117 18.02 -1.89 -1.72
N ILE A 118 18.44 -2.75 -0.79
CA ILE A 118 17.59 -3.80 -0.22
C ILE A 118 17.09 -3.32 1.14
N VAL A 119 15.78 -3.34 1.35
CA VAL A 119 15.16 -2.97 2.62
C VAL A 119 14.18 -4.07 3.03
N LYS A 120 14.15 -4.43 4.31
CA LYS A 120 13.13 -5.35 4.82
C LYS A 120 11.75 -4.69 4.77
N ASN A 121 10.77 -5.42 4.29
CA ASN A 121 9.39 -4.92 4.16
C ASN A 121 8.81 -4.45 5.50
N GLU A 122 9.19 -5.11 6.60
CA GLU A 122 8.73 -4.73 7.93
C GLU A 122 9.05 -3.28 8.29
N PHE A 123 10.25 -2.80 7.93
CA PHE A 123 10.65 -1.41 8.20
C PHE A 123 9.84 -0.41 7.35
N ILE A 124 9.63 -0.75 6.08
CA ILE A 124 8.85 0.11 5.17
C ILE A 124 7.40 0.20 5.67
N LEU A 125 6.79 -0.95 5.98
CA LEU A 125 5.40 -1.01 6.44
C LEU A 125 5.22 -0.31 7.79
N ASP A 126 6.13 -0.53 8.73
CA ASP A 126 6.07 0.12 10.05
C ASP A 126 6.09 1.65 9.90
N CYS A 127 7.02 2.16 9.11
CA CYS A 127 7.13 3.60 8.82
C CYS A 127 5.83 4.13 8.20
N LEU A 128 5.33 3.45 7.16
CA LEU A 128 4.11 3.86 6.45
C LEU A 128 2.89 3.86 7.39
N TYR A 129 2.71 2.81 8.18
CA TYR A 129 1.55 2.72 9.08
C TYR A 129 1.59 3.75 10.19
N LYS A 130 2.76 4.03 10.77
CA LYS A 130 2.93 5.10 11.74
C LYS A 130 2.54 6.47 11.14
N LYS A 131 2.87 6.69 9.88
CA LYS A 131 2.51 7.95 9.19
C LYS A 131 1.03 7.99 8.81
N LEU A 132 0.47 6.87 8.32
CA LEU A 132 -0.95 6.76 7.96
C LEU A 132 -1.86 7.02 9.18
N GLN A 133 -1.50 6.48 10.34
CA GLN A 133 -2.26 6.69 11.58
C GLN A 133 -2.34 8.16 12.01
N LYS A 134 -1.38 8.98 11.57
CA LYS A 134 -1.37 10.42 11.86
C LYS A 134 -2.17 11.25 10.85
N GLN A 135 -2.63 10.64 9.73
CA GLN A 135 -3.42 11.33 8.72
C GLN A 135 -4.90 11.34 9.12
N LYS A 136 -5.48 12.52 9.32
CA LYS A 136 -6.90 12.67 9.69
C LYS A 136 -7.86 12.26 8.55
N ASN A 137 -7.37 12.24 7.32
CA ASN A 137 -8.14 11.92 6.11
C ASN A 137 -7.92 10.48 5.65
N VAL A 138 -7.40 9.59 6.52
CA VAL A 138 -7.23 8.16 6.23
C VAL A 138 -7.99 7.33 7.26
N GLU A 139 -8.81 6.39 6.77
CA GLU A 139 -9.43 5.36 7.60
C GLU A 139 -8.94 3.98 7.16
N ILE A 140 -8.47 3.18 8.11
CA ILE A 140 -7.96 1.84 7.83
C ILE A 140 -8.84 0.81 8.56
N PHE A 141 -9.41 -0.11 7.79
CA PHE A 141 -10.23 -1.21 8.31
C PHE A 141 -9.48 -2.51 8.15
N ASN A 142 -9.10 -3.12 9.26
CA ASN A 142 -8.46 -4.42 9.32
C ASN A 142 -9.50 -5.53 9.52
N ASN A 143 -9.16 -6.77 9.16
CA ASN A 143 -10.06 -7.93 9.18
C ASN A 143 -11.30 -7.73 8.29
N VAL A 144 -11.13 -7.03 7.18
CA VAL A 144 -12.23 -6.70 6.30
C VAL A 144 -11.96 -7.25 4.90
N SER A 145 -12.84 -8.12 4.43
CA SER A 145 -12.83 -8.60 3.04
C SER A 145 -13.94 -7.91 2.25
N VAL A 146 -13.60 -7.51 1.03
CA VAL A 146 -14.58 -7.00 0.08
C VAL A 146 -15.39 -8.20 -0.45
N LYS A 147 -16.71 -8.12 -0.36
CA LYS A 147 -17.62 -9.18 -0.80
C LYS A 147 -18.13 -8.94 -2.22
N ASP A 148 -18.43 -7.70 -2.54
CA ASP A 148 -18.95 -7.29 -3.85
C ASP A 148 -18.43 -5.91 -4.21
N ILE A 149 -18.37 -5.63 -5.51
CA ILE A 149 -18.03 -4.31 -6.05
C ILE A 149 -19.13 -3.94 -7.06
N PHE A 150 -19.74 -2.78 -6.87
CA PHE A 150 -20.76 -2.26 -7.74
C PHE A 150 -20.27 -0.99 -8.42
N TYR A 151 -20.38 -0.94 -9.74
CA TYR A 151 -19.99 0.21 -10.55
C TYR A 151 -21.26 1.00 -10.92
N GLN A 152 -21.25 2.29 -10.61
CA GLN A 152 -22.28 3.24 -11.01
C GLN A 152 -21.63 4.30 -11.93
N SER A 153 -22.45 5.15 -12.55
CA SER A 153 -21.94 6.12 -13.54
C SER A 153 -20.84 7.05 -13.01
N ASP A 154 -20.92 7.43 -11.74
CA ASP A 154 -20.03 8.44 -11.14
C ASP A 154 -19.29 7.94 -9.90
N ARG A 155 -19.50 6.68 -9.49
CA ARG A 155 -18.93 6.14 -8.25
C ARG A 155 -18.82 4.63 -8.26
N ILE A 156 -18.02 4.13 -7.34
CA ILE A 156 -17.81 2.70 -7.12
C ILE A 156 -18.18 2.40 -5.66
N ILE A 157 -18.94 1.35 -5.45
CA ILE A 157 -19.36 0.94 -4.12
C ILE A 157 -18.76 -0.43 -3.82
N THR A 158 -17.97 -0.52 -2.77
CA THR A 158 -17.49 -1.82 -2.27
C THR A 158 -18.33 -2.23 -1.06
N LYS A 159 -18.76 -3.49 -1.06
CA LYS A 159 -19.55 -4.06 0.02
C LYS A 159 -18.69 -4.93 0.93
N GLN A 160 -18.81 -4.71 2.22
CA GLN A 160 -18.21 -5.52 3.27
C GLN A 160 -19.34 -6.14 4.13
N ASN A 161 -19.00 -6.92 5.14
CA ASN A 161 -20.01 -7.61 5.95
C ASN A 161 -20.98 -6.64 6.67
N ASN A 162 -20.46 -5.51 7.16
CA ASN A 162 -21.23 -4.61 8.04
C ASN A 162 -21.33 -3.17 7.54
N PHE A 163 -20.72 -2.84 6.40
CA PHE A 163 -20.73 -1.48 5.86
C PHE A 163 -20.42 -1.48 4.34
N TYR A 164 -20.62 -0.31 3.73
CA TYR A 164 -20.25 -0.02 2.35
C TYR A 164 -19.24 1.12 2.30
N VAL A 165 -18.34 1.09 1.32
CA VAL A 165 -17.51 2.26 1.00
C VAL A 165 -17.95 2.75 -0.38
N ASN A 166 -18.34 4.01 -0.44
CA ASN A 166 -18.72 4.71 -1.65
C ASN A 166 -17.54 5.62 -2.04
N THR A 167 -17.02 5.45 -3.23
CA THR A 167 -15.77 6.09 -3.65
C THR A 167 -15.81 6.50 -5.12
N ASN A 168 -14.98 7.47 -5.47
CA ASN A 168 -14.78 7.86 -6.88
C ASN A 168 -13.73 6.96 -7.55
N ILE A 169 -12.71 6.51 -6.81
CA ILE A 169 -11.59 5.72 -7.34
C ILE A 169 -11.38 4.49 -6.45
N LEU A 170 -11.17 3.34 -7.11
CA LEU A 170 -10.85 2.08 -6.44
C LEU A 170 -9.43 1.63 -6.82
N UNK A 171 -8.80 1.38 -6.00
CA UNK A 171 -7.65 0.99 -6.16
C UNK A 171 -7.45 -0.05 -5.42
#